data_96d82f0000466ef5e90a67d75f271967
#
_entry.id   96d82f0000466ef5e90a67d75f271967
#
_cell.length_a   1.000
_cell.length_b   1.000
_cell.length_c   1.000
_cell.angle_alpha   90.00
_cell.angle_beta   90.00
_cell.angle_gamma   90.00
#
_symmetry.space_group_name_H-M   'P 1'
#
loop_
_entity.id
_entity.type
_entity.pdbx_description
1 polymer ?
#
loop_
_entity_poly.entity_id
_entity_poly.type
_entity_poly.pdbx_seq_one_letter_code
_entity_poly.pdbx_strand_id
1 'polypeptide(L)'
;MGVNGSSICEKGSHQLKKKKRGRDGLTFIIAPCSSPSPSDSYGSYVGIMDPAQDGHATGQLVVEFDTYKNTGDLDANHIAIVTKSVIHPIQARSLNYTRIDLKSGRDIKVLIVLDGRTKSIRVHIGYASNPIGETFLEVPIDIPSTLPSFIYVGFTASTGLLTERHQILNWNLASFPIKK
;
A
#
# COMPACT_ATOMS: atom_id res chain seq x y z
N MET A 1 16.77 17.47 4.86
CA MET A 1 16.25 17.53 3.48
C MET A 1 14.74 17.37 3.58
N GLY A 2 14.00 18.41 3.16
CA GLY A 2 12.54 18.41 3.25
C GLY A 2 11.93 17.64 2.09
N VAL A 3 11.04 16.71 2.38
CA VAL A 3 10.25 15.98 1.37
C VAL A 3 8.95 16.74 1.21
N ASN A 4 8.77 17.44 0.08
CA ASN A 4 7.50 18.07 -0.28
C ASN A 4 6.56 17.02 -0.89
N GLY A 5 5.57 16.57 -0.12
CA GLY A 5 4.50 15.75 -0.63
C GLY A 5 3.40 16.62 -1.23
N SER A 6 3.12 16.46 -2.52
CA SER A 6 1.97 17.09 -3.17
C SER A 6 0.69 16.31 -2.87
N SER A 7 -0.26 16.98 -2.21
CA SER A 7 -1.60 16.47 -1.98
C SER A 7 -2.49 16.79 -3.19
N ILE A 8 -3.14 15.78 -3.76
CA ILE A 8 -4.24 15.99 -4.70
C ILE A 8 -5.55 15.96 -3.90
N CYS A 9 -6.22 17.12 -3.81
CA CYS A 9 -7.51 17.29 -3.16
C CYS A 9 -8.56 17.63 -4.21
N GLU A 10 -9.54 16.76 -4.43
CA GLU A 10 -10.79 17.13 -5.12
C GLU A 10 -11.99 16.94 -4.19
N LYS A 11 -12.81 18.00 -4.07
CA LYS A 11 -14.05 18.04 -3.31
C LYS A 11 -15.23 17.68 -4.19
N GLY A 12 -16.02 16.71 -3.78
CA GLY A 12 -17.33 16.45 -4.36
C GLY A 12 -18.20 15.66 -3.39
N SER A 13 -19.22 16.31 -2.82
CA SER A 13 -20.20 15.72 -1.90
C SER A 13 -21.35 15.11 -2.67
N HIS A 14 -21.65 13.81 -2.45
CA HIS A 14 -23.03 13.30 -2.51
C HIS A 14 -23.14 12.02 -1.68
N GLN A 15 -24.04 12.03 -0.70
CA GLN A 15 -24.37 10.86 0.11
C GLN A 15 -25.31 9.94 -0.67
N LEU A 16 -24.88 8.69 -0.87
CA LEU A 16 -25.76 7.58 -1.15
C LEU A 16 -25.33 6.38 -0.31
N LYS A 17 -26.17 5.99 0.64
CA LYS A 17 -26.08 4.73 1.35
C LYS A 17 -26.33 3.58 0.39
N LYS A 18 -25.30 3.08 -0.27
CA LYS A 18 -25.26 1.76 -0.92
C LYS A 18 -24.04 1.03 -0.39
N LYS A 19 -24.19 -0.28 -0.12
CA LYS A 19 -23.12 -1.20 0.21
C LYS A 19 -21.97 -0.90 -0.77
N LYS A 20 -20.93 -0.23 -0.28
CA LYS A 20 -19.79 0.19 -1.11
C LYS A 20 -19.09 -1.07 -1.60
N ARG A 21 -19.22 -1.37 -2.87
CA ARG A 21 -18.33 -2.30 -3.55
C ARG A 21 -17.10 -1.48 -3.92
N GLY A 22 -16.09 -1.49 -3.06
CA GLY A 22 -14.78 -0.93 -3.33
C GLY A 22 -14.12 -1.66 -4.49
N ARG A 23 -13.25 -1.00 -5.25
CA ARG A 23 -12.42 -1.62 -6.26
C ARG A 23 -11.01 -1.08 -6.22
N ASP A 24 -10.15 -2.03 -6.33
CA ASP A 24 -8.74 -2.19 -6.44
C ASP A 24 -8.02 -1.86 -5.14
N GLY A 25 -7.65 -0.65 -4.85
CA GLY A 25 -6.98 -0.43 -3.56
C GLY A 25 -6.13 0.83 -3.51
N LEU A 26 -5.38 0.91 -2.42
CA LEU A 26 -4.40 1.95 -2.11
C LEU A 26 -3.07 1.28 -1.78
N THR A 27 -1.96 1.92 -2.16
CA THR A 27 -0.64 1.44 -1.75
C THR A 27 0.19 2.52 -1.07
N PHE A 28 1.06 2.09 -0.19
CA PHE A 28 2.25 2.82 0.21
C PHE A 28 3.41 2.25 -0.60
N ILE A 29 4.17 3.10 -1.29
CA ILE A 29 5.25 2.67 -2.19
C ILE A 29 6.56 3.34 -1.83
N ILE A 30 7.63 2.55 -1.87
CA ILE A 30 9.02 2.98 -1.96
C ILE A 30 9.49 2.62 -3.37
N ALA A 31 9.88 3.63 -4.15
CA ALA A 31 10.16 3.49 -5.58
C ALA A 31 11.51 4.09 -5.98
N PRO A 32 12.09 3.66 -7.11
CA PRO A 32 13.37 4.17 -7.61
C PRO A 32 13.26 5.57 -8.23
N CYS A 33 12.07 6.00 -8.59
CA CYS A 33 11.82 7.30 -9.21
C CYS A 33 10.47 7.89 -8.77
N SER A 34 10.28 9.18 -9.01
CA SER A 34 9.04 9.91 -8.76
C SER A 34 8.19 10.10 -10.03
N SER A 35 8.38 9.23 -11.00
CA SER A 35 7.58 9.25 -12.24
C SER A 35 6.10 8.99 -11.95
N PRO A 36 5.18 9.53 -12.74
CA PRO A 36 3.78 9.15 -12.68
C PRO A 36 3.58 7.64 -12.80
N SER A 37 2.48 7.14 -12.27
CA SER A 37 2.07 5.74 -12.48
C SER A 37 2.04 5.40 -13.97
N PRO A 38 2.47 4.19 -14.37
CA PRO A 38 2.35 3.74 -15.76
C PRO A 38 0.90 3.79 -16.26
N SER A 39 0.70 4.05 -17.56
CA SER A 39 -0.63 4.24 -18.16
C SER A 39 -1.56 3.03 -17.97
N ASP A 40 -0.99 1.83 -18.02
CA ASP A 40 -1.75 0.57 -17.92
C ASP A 40 -1.77 -0.03 -16.51
N SER A 41 -1.35 0.73 -15.49
CA SER A 41 -1.29 0.30 -14.09
C SER A 41 -2.61 0.45 -13.32
N TYR A 42 -3.74 0.54 -14.03
CA TYR A 42 -5.07 0.59 -13.42
C TYR A 42 -5.54 -0.78 -12.92
N GLY A 43 -6.68 -0.80 -12.25
CA GLY A 43 -7.27 -2.03 -11.72
C GLY A 43 -6.36 -2.69 -10.68
N SER A 44 -6.17 -3.99 -10.80
CA SER A 44 -5.35 -4.80 -9.89
C SER A 44 -3.90 -4.36 -9.74
N TYR A 45 -3.39 -3.57 -10.66
CA TYR A 45 -2.01 -3.07 -10.59
C TYR A 45 -1.84 -1.81 -9.73
N VAL A 46 -2.94 -1.26 -9.17
CA VAL A 46 -3.02 -0.20 -8.16
C VAL A 46 -2.06 0.99 -8.36
N GLY A 47 -1.76 1.30 -9.62
CA GLY A 47 -0.86 2.40 -9.98
C GLY A 47 0.63 2.12 -9.77
N ILE A 48 1.04 0.85 -9.56
CA ILE A 48 2.42 0.48 -9.22
C ILE A 48 3.24 0.17 -10.46
N MET A 49 2.72 -0.64 -11.37
CA MET A 49 3.42 -1.15 -12.54
C MET A 49 2.50 -1.43 -13.70
N ASP A 50 3.05 -1.39 -14.90
CA ASP A 50 2.41 -1.90 -16.10
C ASP A 50 2.28 -3.43 -16.02
N PRO A 51 1.18 -4.05 -16.48
CA PRO A 51 1.04 -5.51 -16.60
C PRO A 51 2.23 -6.22 -17.26
N ALA A 52 2.83 -5.61 -18.26
CA ALA A 52 4.01 -6.14 -18.93
C ALA A 52 5.27 -6.17 -18.04
N GLN A 53 5.28 -5.43 -16.95
CA GLN A 53 6.36 -5.39 -15.95
C GLN A 53 6.15 -6.38 -14.81
N ASP A 54 4.99 -7.02 -14.73
CA ASP A 54 4.67 -7.94 -13.63
C ASP A 54 5.62 -9.13 -13.62
N GLY A 55 6.25 -9.38 -12.48
CA GLY A 55 7.32 -10.36 -12.33
C GLY A 55 8.73 -9.85 -12.66
N HIS A 56 8.85 -8.71 -13.36
CA HIS A 56 10.13 -8.14 -13.81
C HIS A 56 10.48 -6.80 -13.13
N ALA A 57 9.55 -6.18 -12.45
CA ALA A 57 9.77 -4.92 -11.74
C ALA A 57 10.91 -5.04 -10.73
N THR A 58 11.71 -3.99 -10.60
CA THR A 58 12.86 -3.95 -9.70
C THR A 58 12.96 -2.61 -8.98
N GLY A 59 13.61 -2.59 -7.83
CA GLY A 59 13.92 -1.37 -7.11
C GLY A 59 12.74 -0.76 -6.36
N GLN A 60 11.66 -1.50 -6.17
CA GLN A 60 10.49 -1.05 -5.43
C GLN A 60 10.09 -2.00 -4.29
N LEU A 61 9.43 -1.43 -3.29
CA LEU A 61 8.82 -2.14 -2.16
C LEU A 61 7.48 -1.49 -1.86
N VAL A 62 6.42 -2.27 -1.87
CA VAL A 62 5.05 -1.79 -1.77
C VAL A 62 4.30 -2.50 -0.66
N VAL A 63 3.53 -1.75 0.11
CA VAL A 63 2.49 -2.26 0.99
C VAL A 63 1.15 -1.95 0.35
N GLU A 64 0.48 -2.97 -0.11
CA GLU A 64 -0.82 -2.88 -0.76
C GLU A 64 -1.95 -3.09 0.25
N PHE A 65 -2.97 -2.28 0.16
CA PHE A 65 -4.23 -2.37 0.90
C PHE A 65 -5.33 -2.65 -0.11
N ASP A 66 -5.61 -3.93 -0.33
CA ASP A 66 -6.53 -4.39 -1.35
C ASP A 66 -7.98 -4.40 -0.84
N THR A 67 -8.86 -3.78 -1.61
CA THR A 67 -10.29 -3.65 -1.31
C THR A 67 -11.18 -4.42 -2.29
N TYR A 68 -10.56 -5.09 -3.27
CA TYR A 68 -11.26 -5.86 -4.28
C TYR A 68 -10.55 -7.20 -4.51
N LYS A 69 -11.33 -8.24 -4.82
CA LYS A 69 -10.79 -9.54 -5.17
C LYS A 69 -10.68 -9.68 -6.68
N ASN A 70 -9.48 -9.60 -7.20
CA ASN A 70 -9.15 -9.98 -8.57
C ASN A 70 -8.87 -11.48 -8.67
N THR A 71 -8.61 -11.96 -9.89
CA THR A 71 -8.17 -13.35 -10.09
C THR A 71 -6.79 -13.54 -9.49
N GLY A 72 -6.66 -14.50 -8.59
CA GLY A 72 -5.42 -14.79 -7.88
C GLY A 72 -5.35 -14.20 -6.46
N ASP A 73 -6.19 -13.20 -6.14
CA ASP A 73 -6.17 -12.57 -4.83
C ASP A 73 -6.75 -13.47 -3.74
N LEU A 74 -6.22 -13.29 -2.54
CA LEU A 74 -6.65 -13.97 -1.33
C LEU A 74 -8.13 -13.67 -1.04
N ASP A 75 -8.47 -12.39 -0.99
CA ASP A 75 -9.83 -11.88 -0.78
C ASP A 75 -9.90 -10.37 -1.09
N ALA A 76 -11.01 -9.71 -0.77
CA ALA A 76 -11.25 -8.28 -1.01
C ALA A 76 -11.04 -7.43 0.26
N ASN A 77 -10.20 -7.85 1.19
CA ASN A 77 -9.87 -7.15 2.42
C ASN A 77 -8.56 -7.70 2.99
N HIS A 78 -7.46 -7.43 2.28
CA HIS A 78 -6.15 -7.95 2.67
C HIS A 78 -5.04 -6.91 2.54
N ILE A 79 -3.89 -7.22 3.12
CA ILE A 79 -2.65 -6.49 2.93
C ILE A 79 -1.64 -7.42 2.26
N ALA A 80 -0.95 -6.91 1.24
CA ALA A 80 0.14 -7.62 0.58
C ALA A 80 1.45 -6.82 0.60
N ILE A 81 2.57 -7.54 0.57
CA ILE A 81 3.91 -6.98 0.35
C ILE A 81 4.35 -7.36 -1.06
N VAL A 82 4.53 -6.34 -1.87
CA VAL A 82 4.84 -6.47 -3.29
C VAL A 82 6.21 -5.88 -3.59
N THR A 83 6.99 -6.55 -4.43
CA THR A 83 8.25 -6.04 -4.98
C THR A 83 8.27 -6.17 -6.50
N LYS A 84 8.20 -7.37 -7.02
CA LYS A 84 8.33 -7.67 -8.45
C LYS A 84 7.00 -7.93 -9.16
N SER A 85 6.03 -8.46 -8.43
CA SER A 85 4.76 -8.89 -9.01
C SER A 85 3.61 -8.55 -8.07
N VAL A 86 2.55 -8.00 -8.62
CA VAL A 86 1.27 -7.80 -7.93
C VAL A 86 0.52 -9.12 -7.87
N ILE A 87 0.54 -9.90 -8.96
CA ILE A 87 -0.13 -11.20 -9.04
C ILE A 87 0.48 -12.22 -8.08
N HIS A 88 1.80 -12.10 -7.85
CA HIS A 88 2.57 -12.97 -6.95
C HIS A 88 3.30 -12.13 -5.90
N PRO A 89 2.59 -11.55 -4.92
CA PRO A 89 3.20 -10.80 -3.83
C PRO A 89 4.12 -11.70 -3.00
N ILE A 90 5.11 -11.11 -2.32
CA ILE A 90 5.98 -11.86 -1.40
C ILE A 90 5.13 -12.53 -0.33
N GLN A 91 4.16 -11.82 0.20
CA GLN A 91 3.19 -12.33 1.17
C GLN A 91 1.93 -11.48 1.16
N ALA A 92 0.79 -12.13 1.31
CA ALA A 92 -0.50 -11.49 1.55
C ALA A 92 -1.15 -12.07 2.80
N ARG A 93 -1.90 -11.24 3.53
CA ARG A 93 -2.64 -11.65 4.73
C ARG A 93 -4.01 -11.01 4.78
N SER A 94 -5.04 -11.83 4.95
CA SER A 94 -6.43 -11.42 5.06
C SER A 94 -6.71 -10.67 6.37
N LEU A 95 -7.44 -9.57 6.27
CA LEU A 95 -8.01 -8.84 7.40
C LEU A 95 -9.37 -9.41 7.85
N ASN A 96 -9.97 -10.33 7.09
CA ASN A 96 -11.29 -10.90 7.40
C ASN A 96 -11.33 -11.67 8.74
N TYR A 97 -10.17 -12.10 9.22
CA TYR A 97 -10.04 -12.73 10.55
C TYR A 97 -9.75 -11.73 11.67
N THR A 98 -9.79 -10.45 11.36
CA THR A 98 -9.65 -9.32 12.29
C THR A 98 -10.99 -8.58 12.39
N ARG A 99 -11.01 -7.48 13.15
CA ARG A 99 -12.16 -6.57 13.19
C ARG A 99 -12.00 -5.38 12.23
N ILE A 100 -11.02 -5.46 11.30
CA ILE A 100 -10.68 -4.35 10.40
C ILE A 100 -11.24 -4.66 9.02
N ASP A 101 -12.04 -3.73 8.51
CA ASP A 101 -12.54 -3.72 7.14
C ASP A 101 -12.06 -2.44 6.47
N LEU A 102 -11.23 -2.58 5.43
CA LEU A 102 -10.67 -1.46 4.66
C LEU A 102 -11.78 -0.60 4.02
N LYS A 103 -12.95 -1.20 3.76
CA LYS A 103 -14.13 -0.55 3.16
C LYS A 103 -15.13 -0.02 4.20
N SER A 104 -14.79 -0.04 5.47
CA SER A 104 -15.68 0.36 6.56
C SER A 104 -16.10 1.84 6.52
N GLY A 105 -15.33 2.68 5.83
CA GLY A 105 -15.48 4.14 5.86
C GLY A 105 -15.02 4.78 7.18
N ARG A 106 -14.40 4.02 8.06
CA ARG A 106 -13.78 4.50 9.30
C ARG A 106 -12.32 4.86 9.02
N ASP A 107 -11.80 5.81 9.79
CA ASP A 107 -10.38 6.17 9.72
C ASP A 107 -9.53 5.01 10.21
N ILE A 108 -8.57 4.62 9.37
CA ILE A 108 -7.61 3.55 9.62
C ILE A 108 -6.23 4.17 9.76
N LYS A 109 -5.47 3.72 10.74
CA LYS A 109 -4.06 4.06 10.89
C LYS A 109 -3.20 2.84 10.64
N VAL A 110 -2.08 3.11 10.00
CA VAL A 110 -1.08 2.11 9.66
C VAL A 110 0.29 2.59 10.12
N LEU A 111 1.08 1.69 10.68
CA LEU A 111 2.50 1.89 10.92
C LEU A 111 3.27 0.86 10.11
N ILE A 112 4.13 1.34 9.22
CA ILE A 112 5.04 0.52 8.43
C ILE A 112 6.44 0.75 8.97
N VAL A 113 7.11 -0.32 9.36
CA VAL A 113 8.48 -0.31 9.89
C VAL A 113 9.37 -1.12 8.96
N LEU A 114 10.31 -0.45 8.30
CA LEU A 114 11.36 -1.09 7.53
C LEU A 114 12.63 -1.08 8.36
N ASP A 115 13.07 -2.24 8.84
CA ASP A 115 14.20 -2.38 9.74
C ASP A 115 15.37 -3.09 9.06
N GLY A 116 16.42 -2.33 8.78
CA GLY A 116 17.63 -2.86 8.15
C GLY A 116 18.46 -3.78 9.03
N ARG A 117 18.28 -3.79 10.36
CA ARG A 117 18.96 -4.70 11.29
C ARG A 117 18.33 -6.07 11.30
N THR A 118 17.00 -6.11 11.42
CA THR A 118 16.25 -7.38 11.38
C THR A 118 15.99 -7.85 9.95
N LYS A 119 16.29 -7.01 8.95
CA LYS A 119 16.01 -7.27 7.53
C LYS A 119 14.56 -7.66 7.32
N SER A 120 13.65 -6.86 7.87
CA SER A 120 12.22 -7.12 7.76
C SER A 120 11.41 -5.85 7.52
N ILE A 121 10.27 -6.01 6.88
CA ILE A 121 9.19 -5.03 6.87
C ILE A 121 8.06 -5.53 7.75
N ARG A 122 7.57 -4.66 8.65
CA ARG A 122 6.44 -4.94 9.53
C ARG A 122 5.33 -3.93 9.28
N VAL A 123 4.11 -4.45 9.24
CA VAL A 123 2.90 -3.65 9.08
C VAL A 123 2.01 -3.84 10.31
N HIS A 124 1.68 -2.74 10.95
CA HIS A 124 0.68 -2.66 12.00
C HIS A 124 -0.52 -1.89 11.48
N ILE A 125 -1.71 -2.35 11.77
CA ILE A 125 -2.94 -1.72 11.28
C ILE A 125 -4.00 -1.73 12.38
N GLY A 126 -4.83 -0.67 12.41
CA GLY A 126 -5.94 -0.55 13.33
C GLY A 126 -6.84 0.62 12.97
N TYR A 127 -8.03 0.67 13.55
CA TYR A 127 -8.84 1.88 13.46
C TYR A 127 -8.19 3.02 14.23
N ALA A 128 -8.30 4.24 13.71
CA ALA A 128 -7.63 5.41 14.29
C ALA A 128 -8.09 5.71 15.74
N SER A 129 -9.31 5.32 16.09
CA SER A 129 -9.87 5.46 17.43
C SER A 129 -9.23 4.57 18.49
N ASN A 130 -8.49 3.54 18.10
CA ASN A 130 -7.92 2.54 19.02
C ASN A 130 -6.38 2.71 19.07
N PRO A 131 -5.69 2.25 20.11
CA PRO A 131 -4.24 2.08 20.04
C PRO A 131 -3.83 1.24 18.84
N ILE A 132 -2.62 1.49 18.29
CA ILE A 132 -2.14 0.61 17.24
C ILE A 132 -1.81 -0.75 17.85
N GLY A 133 -2.28 -1.81 17.20
CA GLY A 133 -2.10 -3.18 17.68
C GLY A 133 -0.72 -3.76 17.42
N GLU A 134 -0.61 -5.05 17.67
CA GLU A 134 0.57 -5.84 17.35
C GLU A 134 0.84 -5.87 15.84
N THR A 135 2.00 -6.43 15.47
CA THR A 135 2.36 -6.63 14.06
C THR A 135 1.32 -7.51 13.37
N PHE A 136 0.67 -6.95 12.36
CA PHE A 136 -0.28 -7.69 11.53
C PHE A 136 0.42 -8.57 10.50
N LEU A 137 1.44 -8.01 9.83
CA LEU A 137 2.21 -8.71 8.80
C LEU A 137 3.69 -8.40 8.98
N GLU A 138 4.55 -9.42 8.96
CA GLU A 138 5.99 -9.28 8.96
C GLU A 138 6.58 -10.15 7.86
N VAL A 139 7.47 -9.55 7.07
CA VAL A 139 8.08 -10.19 5.91
C VAL A 139 9.59 -9.91 5.92
N PRO A 140 10.44 -10.94 5.79
CA PRO A 140 11.87 -10.75 5.57
C PRO A 140 12.12 -9.98 4.25
N ILE A 141 12.95 -8.94 4.31
CA ILE A 141 13.33 -8.12 3.14
C ILE A 141 14.82 -7.82 3.20
N ASP A 142 15.54 -8.21 2.17
CA ASP A 142 16.92 -7.77 1.98
C ASP A 142 16.92 -6.40 1.28
N ILE A 143 16.99 -5.34 2.10
CA ILE A 143 16.83 -3.96 1.65
C ILE A 143 17.83 -3.58 0.55
N PRO A 144 19.15 -3.89 0.67
CA PRO A 144 20.12 -3.54 -0.36
C PRO A 144 19.88 -4.20 -1.73
N SER A 145 19.30 -5.40 -1.75
CA SER A 145 18.98 -6.10 -3.00
C SER A 145 17.61 -5.70 -3.56
N THR A 146 16.74 -5.14 -2.73
CA THR A 146 15.37 -4.77 -3.09
C THR A 146 15.28 -3.33 -3.56
N LEU A 147 15.98 -2.40 -2.89
CA LEU A 147 15.86 -0.97 -3.09
C LEU A 147 17.20 -0.34 -3.51
N PRO A 148 17.18 0.66 -4.39
CA PRO A 148 18.38 1.43 -4.73
C PRO A 148 18.76 2.39 -3.58
N SER A 149 19.97 2.97 -3.70
CA SER A 149 20.50 3.92 -2.70
C SER A 149 19.67 5.21 -2.58
N PHE A 150 19.00 5.62 -3.66
CA PHE A 150 18.08 6.76 -3.67
C PHE A 150 16.67 6.26 -3.93
N ILE A 151 15.73 6.66 -3.09
CA ILE A 151 14.36 6.23 -3.12
C ILE A 151 13.41 7.40 -3.01
N TYR A 152 12.23 7.21 -3.53
CA TYR A 152 11.06 8.06 -3.35
C TYR A 152 10.02 7.30 -2.56
N VAL A 153 9.26 8.01 -1.76
CA VAL A 153 8.22 7.43 -0.90
C VAL A 153 6.91 8.14 -1.19
N GLY A 154 5.84 7.40 -1.35
CA GLY A 154 4.54 7.97 -1.66
C GLY A 154 3.41 6.97 -1.60
N PHE A 155 2.33 7.31 -2.28
CA PHE A 155 1.12 6.51 -2.36
C PHE A 155 0.66 6.42 -3.81
N THR A 156 0.09 5.26 -4.17
CA THR A 156 -0.63 5.09 -5.43
C THR A 156 -2.00 4.48 -5.14
N ALA A 157 -2.92 4.66 -6.05
CA ALA A 157 -4.24 4.04 -6.00
C ALA A 157 -4.77 3.93 -7.41
N SER A 158 -5.63 2.96 -7.63
CA SER A 158 -6.37 2.86 -8.89
C SER A 158 -7.83 2.51 -8.64
N THR A 159 -8.61 2.69 -9.67
CA THR A 159 -9.99 2.22 -9.75
C THR A 159 -10.18 1.52 -11.08
N GLY A 160 -11.03 0.49 -11.09
CA GLY A 160 -11.43 -0.21 -12.31
C GLY A 160 -12.84 0.19 -12.76
N LEU A 161 -13.68 -0.80 -13.02
CA LEU A 161 -15.10 -0.57 -13.44
C LEU A 161 -15.97 0.09 -12.36
N LEU A 162 -15.59 0.00 -11.09
CA LEU A 162 -16.23 0.70 -9.98
C LEU A 162 -15.25 1.69 -9.38
N THR A 163 -15.76 2.76 -8.80
CA THR A 163 -14.94 3.79 -8.17
C THR A 163 -14.90 3.64 -6.67
N GLU A 164 -13.72 3.82 -6.08
CA GLU A 164 -13.50 3.97 -4.66
C GLU A 164 -12.73 5.27 -4.39
N ARG A 165 -13.01 5.89 -3.26
CA ARG A 165 -12.28 7.09 -2.84
C ARG A 165 -11.35 6.72 -1.70
N HIS A 166 -10.06 6.87 -1.94
CA HIS A 166 -9.02 6.80 -0.92
C HIS A 166 -8.62 8.21 -0.51
N GLN A 167 -8.40 8.42 0.77
CA GLN A 167 -7.99 9.71 1.31
C GLN A 167 -6.89 9.51 2.34
N ILE A 168 -5.73 10.10 2.10
CA ILE A 168 -4.65 10.21 3.08
C ILE A 168 -4.94 11.44 3.95
N LEU A 169 -5.33 11.20 5.19
CA LEU A 169 -5.66 12.28 6.14
C LEU A 169 -4.41 12.91 6.73
N ASN A 170 -3.41 12.09 7.01
CA ASN A 170 -2.13 12.50 7.57
C ASN A 170 -1.09 11.40 7.36
N TRP A 171 0.18 11.77 7.20
CA TRP A 171 1.27 10.82 7.22
C TRP A 171 2.57 11.46 7.71
N ASN A 172 3.45 10.64 8.24
CA ASN A 172 4.76 11.05 8.72
C ASN A 172 5.79 9.98 8.33
N LEU A 173 6.99 10.41 7.96
CA LEU A 173 8.14 9.55 7.71
C LEU A 173 9.25 9.90 8.67
N ALA A 174 9.78 8.91 9.37
CA ALA A 174 10.98 9.02 10.20
C ALA A 174 12.03 8.01 9.72
N SER A 175 13.26 8.47 9.57
CA SER A 175 14.39 7.62 9.20
C SER A 175 15.49 7.77 10.24
N PHE A 176 16.04 6.65 10.67
CA PHE A 176 17.09 6.58 11.68
C PHE A 176 18.30 5.86 11.12
N PRO A 177 19.52 6.38 11.30
CA PRO A 177 20.73 5.68 10.89
C PRO A 177 20.91 4.40 11.72
N ILE A 178 21.33 3.32 11.06
CA ILE A 178 21.77 2.11 11.76
C ILE A 178 23.14 2.41 12.35
N LYS A 179 23.21 2.49 13.67
CA LYS A 179 24.52 2.54 14.35
C LYS A 179 25.22 1.19 14.17
N LYS A 180 26.42 1.25 13.65
CA LYS A 180 27.32 0.08 13.57
C LYS A 180 27.73 -0.36 14.96
#